data_2d0d991683911a41a7988a4c45b222dd
#
_entry.id   2d0d991683911a41a7988a4c45b222dd
#
_cell.length_a   1.000
_cell.length_b   1.000
_cell.length_c   1.000
_cell.angle_alpha   90.00
_cell.angle_beta   90.00
_cell.angle_gamma   90.00
#
_symmetry.space_group_name_H-M   'P 1'
#
loop_
_entity.id
_entity.type
_entity.pdbx_description
1 polymer ?
#
loop_
_entity_poly.entity_id
_entity_poly.type
_entity_poly.pdbx_seq_one_letter_code
_entity_poly.pdbx_strand_id
1 'polypeptide(L)'
;NDYNLLFDDWSEADMRSLVRHYRNHPSVIMWSIGNEMPDQTTDQGVIIARNLTAYCHDEDPTRPTSLGGNKRDAVFRDIVNQVDIFGLNYFHKTYPVFKEQNPTSRYHASETSSATSSRGEYFFPVTIDVNDSRSGFQLSSYDMTTIGWGCAPEVQFKMNEEYPFMSGEFVWTG
;
A
#
# COMPACT_ATOMS: atom_id res chain seq x y z
N ASN A 1 -12.91 -9.14 -5.55
CA ASN A 1 -12.56 -10.11 -4.52
C ASN A 1 -13.78 -10.87 -4.09
N ASP A 2 -13.66 -12.18 -3.95
CA ASP A 2 -14.76 -13.08 -3.62
C ASP A 2 -15.36 -12.81 -2.22
N TYR A 3 -14.56 -12.19 -1.33
CA TYR A 3 -14.99 -11.79 0.00
C TYR A 3 -16.11 -10.72 -0.01
N ASN A 4 -16.27 -9.98 -1.08
CA ASN A 4 -17.33 -8.99 -1.23
C ASN A 4 -18.74 -9.53 -0.92
N LEU A 5 -19.00 -10.78 -1.27
CA LEU A 5 -20.31 -11.42 -1.01
C LEU A 5 -20.59 -11.70 0.47
N LEU A 6 -19.54 -11.75 1.29
CA LEU A 6 -19.60 -12.09 2.71
C LEU A 6 -19.27 -10.89 3.62
N PHE A 7 -18.88 -9.76 3.02
CA PHE A 7 -18.31 -8.64 3.74
C PHE A 7 -19.23 -8.08 4.82
N ASP A 8 -20.48 -7.84 4.48
CA ASP A 8 -21.45 -7.24 5.40
C ASP A 8 -21.75 -8.13 6.62
N ASP A 9 -21.78 -9.43 6.41
CA ASP A 9 -22.10 -10.39 7.48
C ASP A 9 -20.90 -10.77 8.36
N TRP A 10 -19.67 -10.74 7.79
CA TRP A 10 -18.51 -11.36 8.41
C TRP A 10 -17.34 -10.43 8.70
N SER A 11 -17.29 -9.24 8.12
CA SER A 11 -16.11 -8.36 8.20
C SER A 11 -15.72 -8.00 9.65
N GLU A 12 -16.69 -7.75 10.53
CA GLU A 12 -16.43 -7.49 11.94
C GLU A 12 -15.85 -8.73 12.64
N ALA A 13 -16.53 -9.87 12.48
CA ALA A 13 -16.13 -11.11 13.14
C ALA A 13 -14.72 -11.55 12.71
N ASP A 14 -14.44 -11.46 11.42
CA ASP A 14 -13.13 -11.84 10.84
C ASP A 14 -12.02 -10.87 11.27
N MET A 15 -12.27 -9.56 11.24
CA MET A 15 -11.30 -8.57 11.68
C MET A 15 -10.95 -8.75 13.16
N ARG A 16 -11.97 -8.89 14.03
CA ARG A 16 -11.76 -9.15 15.46
C ARG A 16 -11.02 -10.46 15.69
N SER A 17 -11.35 -11.51 14.95
CA SER A 17 -10.67 -12.81 15.03
C SER A 17 -9.20 -12.69 14.64
N LEU A 18 -8.89 -12.00 13.54
CA LEU A 18 -7.51 -11.73 13.08
C LEU A 18 -6.70 -11.04 14.19
N VAL A 19 -7.21 -9.95 14.73
CA VAL A 19 -6.50 -9.17 15.75
C VAL A 19 -6.30 -10.00 17.03
N ARG A 20 -7.33 -10.69 17.54
CA ARG A 20 -7.24 -11.56 18.72
C ARG A 20 -6.20 -12.66 18.56
N HIS A 21 -6.10 -13.23 17.36
CA HIS A 21 -5.16 -14.32 17.08
C HIS A 21 -3.70 -13.83 17.09
N TYR A 22 -3.44 -12.63 16.54
CA TYR A 22 -2.06 -12.19 16.29
C TYR A 22 -1.56 -11.06 17.20
N ARG A 23 -2.39 -10.42 18.01
CA ARG A 23 -1.98 -9.27 18.86
C ARG A 23 -0.87 -9.57 19.87
N ASN A 24 -0.64 -10.83 20.21
CA ASN A 24 0.45 -11.22 21.09
C ASN A 24 1.78 -11.49 20.36
N HIS A 25 1.82 -11.37 19.03
CA HIS A 25 3.05 -11.52 18.27
C HIS A 25 3.83 -10.19 18.26
N PRO A 26 5.06 -10.16 18.77
CA PRO A 26 5.84 -8.92 18.88
C PRO A 26 6.28 -8.37 17.51
N SER A 27 6.28 -9.18 16.46
CA SER A 27 6.61 -8.77 15.08
C SER A 27 5.46 -8.04 14.38
N VAL A 28 4.24 -8.11 14.89
CA VAL A 28 3.12 -7.33 14.37
C VAL A 28 3.25 -5.89 14.84
N ILE A 29 3.41 -4.95 13.93
CA ILE A 29 3.61 -3.53 14.25
C ILE A 29 2.39 -2.66 13.93
N MET A 30 1.52 -3.09 13.01
CA MET A 30 0.29 -2.40 12.64
C MET A 30 -0.73 -3.38 12.05
N TRP A 31 -2.00 -2.96 11.99
CA TRP A 31 -3.11 -3.70 11.42
C TRP A 31 -3.52 -3.08 10.09
N SER A 32 -3.40 -3.82 8.99
CA SER A 32 -3.93 -3.38 7.70
C SER A 32 -5.40 -3.78 7.60
N ILE A 33 -6.27 -2.80 7.45
CA ILE A 33 -7.72 -3.03 7.34
C ILE A 33 -8.18 -3.28 5.90
N GLY A 34 -7.30 -3.08 4.92
CA GLY A 34 -7.58 -3.33 3.51
C GLY A 34 -6.52 -2.79 2.58
N ASN A 35 -6.57 -3.25 1.34
CA ASN A 35 -5.65 -2.83 0.29
C ASN A 35 -6.38 -2.64 -1.03
N GLU A 36 -6.15 -1.51 -1.69
CA GLU A 36 -6.64 -1.16 -3.03
C GLU A 36 -8.14 -1.40 -3.26
N MET A 37 -8.93 -1.17 -2.24
CA MET A 37 -10.38 -1.37 -2.31
C MET A 37 -11.02 -0.43 -3.34
N PRO A 38 -12.04 -0.88 -4.07
CA PRO A 38 -12.66 -0.08 -5.12
C PRO A 38 -13.36 1.18 -4.60
N ASP A 39 -13.81 1.19 -3.37
CA ASP A 39 -14.60 2.24 -2.72
C ASP A 39 -13.78 3.31 -1.99
N GLN A 40 -12.44 3.34 -2.14
CA GLN A 40 -11.53 4.32 -1.53
C GLN A 40 -11.93 5.79 -1.76
N THR A 41 -12.72 6.06 -2.78
CA THR A 41 -13.14 7.41 -3.17
C THR A 41 -14.62 7.69 -2.90
N THR A 42 -15.29 6.82 -2.14
CA THR A 42 -16.72 6.92 -1.84
C THR A 42 -16.98 7.19 -0.36
N ASP A 43 -18.15 7.73 -0.05
CA ASP A 43 -18.56 7.95 1.36
C ASP A 43 -18.76 6.61 2.08
N GLN A 44 -19.17 5.56 1.36
CA GLN A 44 -19.27 4.21 1.92
C GLN A 44 -17.90 3.67 2.35
N GLY A 45 -16.85 3.89 1.54
CA GLY A 45 -15.48 3.51 1.90
C GLY A 45 -14.98 4.19 3.17
N VAL A 46 -15.35 5.46 3.38
CA VAL A 46 -15.04 6.19 4.63
C VAL A 46 -15.70 5.51 5.84
N ILE A 47 -16.97 5.13 5.72
CA ILE A 47 -17.72 4.44 6.79
C ILE A 47 -17.08 3.08 7.10
N ILE A 48 -16.77 2.30 6.05
CA ILE A 48 -16.14 0.98 6.18
C ILE A 48 -14.78 1.10 6.88
N ALA A 49 -13.92 2.02 6.42
CA ALA A 49 -12.60 2.22 7.01
C ALA A 49 -12.68 2.59 8.50
N ARG A 50 -13.62 3.48 8.86
CA ARG A 50 -13.89 3.85 10.25
C ARG A 50 -14.29 2.64 11.11
N ASN A 51 -15.21 1.83 10.62
CA ASN A 51 -15.71 0.67 11.37
C ASN A 51 -14.60 -0.37 11.56
N LEU A 52 -13.86 -0.72 10.50
CA LEU A 52 -12.77 -1.69 10.58
C LEU A 52 -11.64 -1.20 11.49
N THR A 53 -11.31 0.08 11.45
CA THR A 53 -10.36 0.70 12.40
C THR A 53 -10.86 0.56 13.84
N ALA A 54 -12.13 0.86 14.09
CA ALA A 54 -12.71 0.71 15.43
C ALA A 54 -12.63 -0.74 15.92
N TYR A 55 -12.93 -1.72 15.09
CA TYR A 55 -12.83 -3.15 15.45
C TYR A 55 -11.39 -3.56 15.81
N CYS A 56 -10.41 -3.03 15.08
CA CYS A 56 -9.00 -3.25 15.43
C CYS A 56 -8.64 -2.65 16.78
N HIS A 57 -8.99 -1.39 17.02
CA HIS A 57 -8.67 -0.69 18.26
C HIS A 57 -9.39 -1.25 19.49
N ASP A 58 -10.63 -1.77 19.32
CA ASP A 58 -11.34 -2.46 20.40
C ASP A 58 -10.58 -3.72 20.87
N GLU A 59 -9.92 -4.41 19.95
CA GLU A 59 -9.19 -5.66 20.26
C GLU A 59 -7.72 -5.44 20.60
N ASP A 60 -7.11 -4.38 20.04
CA ASP A 60 -5.73 -3.99 20.29
C ASP A 60 -5.56 -2.45 20.17
N PRO A 61 -5.74 -1.72 21.26
CA PRO A 61 -5.54 -0.26 21.28
C PRO A 61 -4.08 0.18 21.22
N THR A 62 -3.13 -0.76 21.17
CA THR A 62 -1.69 -0.46 21.28
C THR A 62 -1.00 -0.30 19.93
N ARG A 63 -1.60 -0.82 18.86
CA ARG A 63 -1.03 -0.79 17.51
C ARG A 63 -1.87 0.06 16.56
N PRO A 64 -1.20 0.81 15.66
CA PRO A 64 -1.91 1.62 14.67
C PRO A 64 -2.58 0.77 13.60
N THR A 65 -3.61 1.34 12.99
CA THR A 65 -4.24 0.79 11.79
C THR A 65 -3.69 1.45 10.53
N SER A 66 -3.72 0.72 9.42
CA SER A 66 -3.34 1.19 8.09
C SER A 66 -4.30 0.71 7.02
N LEU A 67 -4.28 1.38 5.88
CA LEU A 67 -5.01 1.03 4.67
C LEU A 67 -4.14 1.39 3.46
N GLY A 68 -3.89 0.44 2.56
CA GLY A 68 -3.15 0.68 1.32
C GLY A 68 -4.05 1.28 0.23
N GLY A 69 -3.75 2.50 -0.19
CA GLY A 69 -4.52 3.21 -1.22
C GLY A 69 -3.78 3.36 -2.53
N ASN A 70 -4.47 3.09 -3.66
CA ASN A 70 -3.97 3.28 -5.02
C ASN A 70 -4.81 4.26 -5.85
N LYS A 71 -5.77 4.94 -5.24
CA LYS A 71 -6.60 5.96 -5.90
C LYS A 71 -6.15 7.35 -5.45
N ARG A 72 -5.60 8.15 -6.38
CA ARG A 72 -5.14 9.50 -6.08
C ARG A 72 -6.24 10.36 -5.48
N ASP A 73 -7.46 10.23 -5.95
CA ASP A 73 -8.59 11.03 -5.50
C ASP A 73 -9.02 10.72 -4.05
N ALA A 74 -8.51 9.63 -3.46
CA ALA A 74 -8.68 9.34 -2.04
C ALA A 74 -8.10 10.45 -1.15
N VAL A 75 -7.11 11.22 -1.63
CA VAL A 75 -6.52 12.36 -0.91
C VAL A 75 -7.54 13.45 -0.56
N PHE A 76 -8.60 13.59 -1.37
CA PHE A 76 -9.69 14.55 -1.15
C PHE A 76 -10.86 13.97 -0.35
N ARG A 77 -10.71 12.74 0.15
CA ARG A 77 -11.72 12.06 0.95
C ARG A 77 -11.25 11.88 2.38
N ASP A 78 -12.19 11.86 3.29
CA ASP A 78 -11.90 11.67 4.71
C ASP A 78 -11.39 10.26 5.05
N ILE A 79 -11.33 9.35 4.09
CA ILE A 79 -10.80 8.00 4.29
C ILE A 79 -9.34 8.00 4.78
N VAL A 80 -8.55 8.99 4.37
CA VAL A 80 -7.16 9.19 4.81
C VAL A 80 -7.08 9.37 6.33
N ASN A 81 -8.11 9.97 6.92
CA ASN A 81 -8.19 10.27 8.35
C ASN A 81 -8.90 9.17 9.17
N GLN A 82 -9.39 8.11 8.53
CA GLN A 82 -10.06 7.01 9.23
C GLN A 82 -9.10 5.93 9.72
N VAL A 83 -7.83 6.02 9.37
CA VAL A 83 -6.75 5.14 9.84
C VAL A 83 -5.66 5.96 10.51
N ASP A 84 -4.85 5.32 11.35
CA ASP A 84 -3.76 6.01 12.05
C ASP A 84 -2.60 6.36 11.13
N ILE A 85 -2.34 5.51 10.13
CA ILE A 85 -1.29 5.70 9.12
C ILE A 85 -1.85 5.30 7.76
N PHE A 86 -1.97 6.25 6.83
CA PHE A 86 -2.46 5.94 5.49
C PHE A 86 -1.34 5.40 4.61
N GLY A 87 -1.58 4.26 3.96
CA GLY A 87 -0.65 3.62 3.05
C GLY A 87 -0.77 4.15 1.62
N LEU A 88 0.34 4.43 0.99
CA LEU A 88 0.43 4.94 -0.39
C LEU A 88 1.05 3.87 -1.29
N ASN A 89 0.23 3.29 -2.20
CA ASN A 89 0.68 2.32 -3.19
C ASN A 89 1.10 3.05 -4.46
N TYR A 90 2.41 3.03 -4.78
CA TYR A 90 3.00 3.58 -6.01
C TYR A 90 2.84 5.10 -6.23
N PHE A 91 2.68 5.87 -5.16
CA PHE A 91 2.51 7.33 -5.23
C PHE A 91 3.79 8.14 -5.02
N HIS A 92 4.96 7.55 -5.23
CA HIS A 92 6.26 8.20 -5.00
C HIS A 92 6.41 9.59 -5.62
N LYS A 93 5.76 9.86 -6.75
CA LYS A 93 5.78 11.18 -7.42
C LYS A 93 4.83 12.21 -6.83
N THR A 94 3.95 11.83 -5.91
CA THR A 94 2.84 12.67 -5.43
C THR A 94 2.72 12.73 -3.91
N TYR A 95 3.71 12.25 -3.17
CA TYR A 95 3.73 12.32 -1.69
C TYR A 95 3.42 13.73 -1.14
N PRO A 96 4.00 14.83 -1.68
CA PRO A 96 3.70 16.18 -1.19
C PRO A 96 2.22 16.54 -1.27
N VAL A 97 1.53 16.10 -2.33
CA VAL A 97 0.09 16.38 -2.52
C VAL A 97 -0.75 15.80 -1.38
N PHE A 98 -0.44 14.56 -0.96
CA PHE A 98 -1.14 13.94 0.16
C PHE A 98 -0.88 14.69 1.46
N LYS A 99 0.36 15.10 1.71
CA LYS A 99 0.74 15.84 2.91
C LYS A 99 0.15 17.26 2.95
N GLU A 100 0.08 17.93 1.82
CA GLU A 100 -0.51 19.26 1.69
C GLU A 100 -2.02 19.24 1.97
N GLN A 101 -2.74 18.26 1.40
CA GLN A 101 -4.19 18.15 1.57
C GLN A 101 -4.58 17.64 2.97
N ASN A 102 -3.78 16.78 3.58
CA ASN A 102 -4.03 16.20 4.89
C ASN A 102 -2.79 16.35 5.78
N PRO A 103 -2.49 17.57 6.27
CA PRO A 103 -1.21 17.88 6.91
C PRO A 103 -0.98 17.17 8.25
N THR A 104 -2.04 16.76 8.93
CA THR A 104 -1.98 16.05 10.21
C THR A 104 -1.88 14.52 10.06
N SER A 105 -2.22 13.98 8.90
CA SER A 105 -2.18 12.54 8.64
C SER A 105 -0.75 12.03 8.57
N ARG A 106 -0.60 10.76 8.96
CA ARG A 106 0.66 10.02 8.87
C ARG A 106 0.62 9.11 7.66
N TYR A 107 1.78 8.88 7.06
CA TYR A 107 1.90 8.13 5.82
C TYR A 107 3.03 7.12 5.87
N HIS A 108 2.83 6.00 5.20
CA HIS A 108 3.88 5.08 4.78
C HIS A 108 3.65 4.67 3.32
N ALA A 109 4.65 4.14 2.67
CA ALA A 109 4.50 3.56 1.34
C ALA A 109 4.18 2.07 1.50
N SER A 110 2.90 1.71 1.36
CA SER A 110 2.42 0.35 1.63
C SER A 110 2.72 -0.65 0.52
N GLU A 111 2.89 -0.16 -0.70
CA GLU A 111 3.46 -0.91 -1.83
C GLU A 111 4.30 0.02 -2.69
N THR A 112 5.53 -0.38 -2.97
CA THR A 112 6.46 0.41 -3.76
C THR A 112 7.13 -0.41 -4.84
N SER A 113 7.87 0.25 -5.71
CA SER A 113 8.71 -0.32 -6.75
C SER A 113 7.95 -1.06 -7.84
N SER A 114 7.57 -2.31 -7.69
CA SER A 114 7.14 -3.18 -8.80
C SER A 114 8.16 -3.22 -9.95
N ALA A 115 9.43 -3.20 -9.61
CA ALA A 115 10.49 -3.51 -10.56
C ALA A 115 10.41 -5.00 -10.93
N THR A 116 10.58 -5.30 -12.21
CA THR A 116 10.39 -6.65 -12.72
C THR A 116 11.70 -7.17 -13.32
N SER A 117 12.05 -8.41 -12.99
CA SER A 117 13.22 -9.07 -13.56
C SER A 117 13.02 -10.59 -13.62
N SER A 118 13.66 -11.25 -14.58
CA SER A 118 13.72 -12.69 -14.65
C SER A 118 15.11 -13.16 -14.29
N ARG A 119 15.23 -13.96 -13.26
CA ARG A 119 16.52 -14.44 -12.74
C ARG A 119 17.34 -15.15 -13.83
N GLY A 120 18.57 -14.66 -14.04
CA GLY A 120 19.51 -15.27 -14.98
C GLY A 120 19.33 -14.86 -16.43
N GLU A 121 18.36 -14.00 -16.74
CA GLU A 121 18.14 -13.51 -18.10
C GLU A 121 18.84 -12.16 -18.32
N TYR A 122 19.66 -12.04 -19.36
CA TYR A 122 20.42 -10.84 -19.66
C TYR A 122 20.24 -10.47 -21.13
N PHE A 123 19.50 -9.39 -21.38
CA PHE A 123 19.23 -8.87 -22.72
C PHE A 123 20.11 -7.65 -23.01
N PHE A 124 20.58 -7.55 -24.26
CA PHE A 124 21.38 -6.44 -24.74
C PHE A 124 20.79 -5.86 -26.03
N PRO A 125 20.87 -4.54 -26.25
CA PRO A 125 21.33 -3.53 -25.29
C PRO A 125 20.42 -3.48 -24.05
N VAL A 126 20.97 -3.05 -22.93
CA VAL A 126 20.19 -2.81 -21.71
C VAL A 126 19.24 -1.64 -21.96
N THR A 127 17.95 -1.83 -21.70
CA THR A 127 16.91 -0.81 -21.89
C THR A 127 16.05 -0.71 -20.63
N ILE A 128 15.41 0.44 -20.46
CA ILE A 128 14.43 0.70 -19.41
C ILE A 128 12.99 0.63 -19.95
N ASP A 129 12.81 -0.04 -21.09
CA ASP A 129 11.48 -0.18 -21.70
C ASP A 129 10.63 -1.17 -20.91
N VAL A 130 9.57 -0.68 -20.30
CA VAL A 130 8.60 -1.47 -19.53
C VAL A 130 7.86 -2.52 -20.37
N ASN A 131 7.87 -2.40 -21.69
CA ASN A 131 7.20 -3.32 -22.61
C ASN A 131 8.19 -4.27 -23.30
N ASP A 132 9.47 -4.25 -22.91
CA ASP A 132 10.49 -5.08 -23.53
C ASP A 132 10.33 -6.56 -23.13
N SER A 133 9.58 -7.27 -23.94
CA SER A 133 9.34 -8.72 -23.82
C SER A 133 10.08 -9.52 -24.90
N ARG A 134 11.38 -9.29 -25.04
CA ARG A 134 12.19 -9.84 -26.14
C ARG A 134 12.27 -11.35 -26.19
N SER A 135 11.99 -12.05 -25.12
CA SER A 135 12.20 -13.50 -25.07
C SER A 135 11.16 -14.18 -24.20
N GLY A 136 10.08 -14.67 -24.81
CA GLY A 136 9.18 -15.63 -24.17
C GLY A 136 8.62 -15.20 -22.81
N PHE A 137 8.20 -13.95 -22.68
CA PHE A 137 7.70 -13.37 -21.42
C PHE A 137 8.76 -13.24 -20.31
N GLN A 138 10.04 -13.32 -20.64
CA GLN A 138 11.13 -13.05 -19.73
C GLN A 138 11.55 -11.57 -19.81
N LEU A 139 12.01 -11.02 -18.70
CA LEU A 139 12.58 -9.68 -18.59
C LEU A 139 14.05 -9.78 -18.20
N SER A 140 14.83 -8.74 -18.47
CA SER A 140 16.23 -8.73 -18.07
C SER A 140 16.38 -8.86 -16.54
N SER A 141 17.41 -9.57 -16.11
CA SER A 141 17.82 -9.66 -14.70
C SER A 141 18.24 -8.32 -14.09
N TYR A 142 18.53 -7.31 -14.90
CA TYR A 142 18.72 -5.96 -14.41
C TYR A 142 17.38 -5.38 -13.98
N ASP A 143 17.33 -4.79 -12.79
CA ASP A 143 16.12 -4.18 -12.20
C ASP A 143 15.76 -2.81 -12.79
N MET A 144 16.10 -2.59 -14.04
CA MET A 144 15.84 -1.37 -14.80
C MET A 144 14.44 -1.33 -15.44
N THR A 145 13.78 -2.47 -15.50
CA THR A 145 12.46 -2.59 -16.10
C THR A 145 11.40 -2.53 -15.00
N THR A 146 10.41 -1.67 -15.19
CA THR A 146 9.28 -1.51 -14.27
C THR A 146 7.98 -1.51 -15.04
N ILE A 147 6.88 -1.83 -14.37
CA ILE A 147 5.53 -1.60 -14.90
C ILE A 147 5.18 -0.11 -14.86
N GLY A 148 4.14 0.31 -15.60
CA GLY A 148 3.84 1.73 -15.82
C GLY A 148 3.61 2.58 -14.55
N TRP A 149 3.23 1.98 -13.45
CA TRP A 149 3.06 2.65 -12.15
C TRP A 149 4.25 2.47 -11.20
N GLY A 150 5.20 1.62 -11.55
CA GLY A 150 6.33 1.27 -10.71
C GLY A 150 7.54 2.19 -10.87
N CYS A 151 8.57 1.88 -10.12
CA CYS A 151 9.90 2.47 -10.23
C CYS A 151 10.96 1.50 -9.71
N ALA A 152 12.22 1.74 -10.06
CA ALA A 152 13.32 1.01 -9.43
C ALA A 152 13.39 1.31 -7.92
N PRO A 153 13.79 0.35 -7.08
CA PRO A 153 13.84 0.53 -5.63
C PRO A 153 14.63 1.76 -5.17
N GLU A 154 15.73 2.08 -5.83
CA GLU A 154 16.56 3.25 -5.50
C GLU A 154 15.81 4.59 -5.66
N VAL A 155 14.88 4.66 -6.62
CA VAL A 155 14.03 5.84 -6.81
C VAL A 155 13.13 6.01 -5.59
N GLN A 156 12.57 4.91 -5.12
CA GLN A 156 11.69 4.91 -3.95
C GLN A 156 12.46 5.27 -2.67
N PHE A 157 13.63 4.67 -2.46
CA PHE A 157 14.48 4.98 -1.30
C PHE A 157 14.83 6.47 -1.25
N LYS A 158 15.19 7.05 -2.40
CA LYS A 158 15.45 8.49 -2.49
C LYS A 158 14.22 9.33 -2.13
N MET A 159 13.03 8.92 -2.55
CA MET A 159 11.80 9.65 -2.19
C MET A 159 11.53 9.60 -0.68
N ASN A 160 11.78 8.48 -0.04
CA ASN A 160 11.64 8.38 1.42
C ASN A 160 12.65 9.26 2.17
N GLU A 161 13.88 9.38 1.67
CA GLU A 161 14.88 10.31 2.22
C GLU A 161 14.48 11.78 2.01
N GLU A 162 13.92 12.12 0.85
CA GLU A 162 13.49 13.46 0.51
C GLU A 162 12.26 13.92 1.29
N TYR A 163 11.36 12.96 1.64
CA TYR A 163 10.11 13.25 2.32
C TYR A 163 10.05 12.61 3.72
N PRO A 164 10.66 13.22 4.74
CA PRO A 164 10.79 12.66 6.08
C PRO A 164 9.46 12.50 6.86
N PHE A 165 8.35 12.94 6.29
CA PHE A 165 7.02 12.64 6.83
C PHE A 165 6.52 11.23 6.46
N MET A 166 7.20 10.54 5.55
CA MET A 166 6.97 9.13 5.25
C MET A 166 7.65 8.27 6.32
N SER A 167 6.90 7.37 6.95
CA SER A 167 7.43 6.53 8.04
C SER A 167 8.16 5.28 7.56
N GLY A 168 8.28 5.07 6.27
CA GLY A 168 8.97 3.93 5.66
C GLY A 168 8.18 3.33 4.51
N GLU A 169 8.61 2.16 4.06
CA GLU A 169 8.03 1.51 2.88
C GLU A 169 8.03 -0.01 2.97
N PHE A 170 7.19 -0.61 2.13
CA PHE A 170 7.16 -2.04 1.84
C PHE A 170 7.33 -2.23 0.33
N VAL A 171 8.46 -2.81 -0.07
CA VAL A 171 8.76 -3.06 -1.48
C VAL A 171 7.89 -4.21 -2.00
N TRP A 172 7.20 -4.00 -3.09
CA TRP A 172 6.46 -5.01 -3.82
C TRP A 172 7.31 -5.54 -5.00
N THR A 173 7.65 -6.79 -5.07
CA THR A 173 7.65 -7.76 -3.98
C THR A 173 9.05 -8.35 -3.90
N GLY A 174 9.42 -8.81 -2.70
CA GLY A 174 10.69 -9.48 -2.48
C GLY A 174 10.74 -10.91 -2.97
#